data_20b0b3cc808a4706bc81556e791e5f45
#
_entry.id   20b0b3cc808a4706bc81556e791e5f45
#
_cell.length_a   1.000
_cell.length_b   1.000
_cell.length_c   1.000
_cell.angle_alpha   90.00
_cell.angle_beta   90.00
_cell.angle_gamma   90.00
#
_symmetry.space_group_name_H-M   'P 1'
#
loop_
_entity.id
_entity.type
_entity.pdbx_description
1 polymer ?
#
loop_
_entity_poly.entity_id
_entity_poly.type
_entity_poly.pdbx_seq_one_letter_code
_entity_poly.pdbx_strand_id
1 'polypeptide(L)'
;TEAQDDQESWETVEDGVVVPNTMATFYTVMDADAEVYNNSVVGLVTEKGGSMRIGIMAKDPTANGNRWMVFRDFTMEYLGNDAANVSPVVEAKANEYKSIEDAMSANEKALMNKAVAAADEAVAASDVDAMLKAYADMAALGDTIDASINAYKALQSSLDSLKAESQDGSMADAIAKANALIAEVTAAIENGSIAILDVPAKQKEMKDARKGLWVREGSDAAPADYTIWIQN
;
A
#
# COMPACT_ATOMS: atom_id res chain seq x y z
N THR A 1 35.79 -20.27 23.10
CA THR A 1 34.60 -19.90 22.31
C THR A 1 34.54 -20.88 21.17
N GLU A 2 33.72 -21.93 21.36
CA GLU A 2 33.39 -22.89 20.33
C GLU A 2 32.70 -22.11 19.20
N ALA A 3 33.21 -22.29 17.97
CA ALA A 3 32.47 -21.87 16.80
C ALA A 3 31.17 -22.72 16.78
N GLN A 4 30.07 -22.09 17.07
CA GLN A 4 28.77 -22.72 16.86
C GLN A 4 28.70 -23.10 15.38
N ASP A 5 28.42 -24.35 15.13
CA ASP A 5 28.17 -24.85 13.76
C ASP A 5 26.82 -24.31 13.30
N ASP A 6 26.84 -23.15 12.70
CA ASP A 6 25.65 -22.32 12.46
C ASP A 6 24.81 -22.78 11.26
N GLN A 7 25.11 -23.91 10.64
CA GLN A 7 24.35 -24.42 9.50
C GLN A 7 22.90 -24.79 9.84
N GLU A 8 22.57 -25.01 11.12
CA GLU A 8 21.19 -25.27 11.55
C GLU A 8 20.39 -24.00 11.88
N SER A 9 21.01 -22.81 11.82
CA SER A 9 20.39 -21.54 12.25
C SER A 9 19.93 -20.62 11.11
N TRP A 10 19.84 -21.14 9.91
CA TRP A 10 19.38 -20.36 8.75
C TRP A 10 17.86 -20.29 8.71
N GLU A 11 17.32 -19.09 8.58
CA GLU A 11 15.90 -18.88 8.32
C GLU A 11 15.66 -18.66 6.82
N THR A 12 14.65 -19.37 6.30
CA THR A 12 14.19 -19.15 4.92
C THR A 12 13.18 -18.02 4.93
N VAL A 13 13.46 -16.96 4.20
CA VAL A 13 12.55 -15.82 3.98
C VAL A 13 11.73 -16.07 2.72
N GLU A 14 10.63 -15.31 2.54
CA GLU A 14 9.86 -15.30 1.29
C GLU A 14 10.80 -15.21 0.07
N ASP A 15 10.50 -15.91 -1.00
CA ASP A 15 11.30 -16.05 -2.23
C ASP A 15 12.51 -17.00 -2.15
N GLY A 16 12.60 -17.81 -1.13
CA GLY A 16 13.67 -18.83 -1.03
C GLY A 16 15.03 -18.30 -0.62
N VAL A 17 15.12 -17.02 -0.22
CA VAL A 17 16.35 -16.42 0.29
C VAL A 17 16.57 -16.87 1.73
N VAL A 18 17.75 -17.43 2.02
CA VAL A 18 18.15 -17.88 3.34
C VAL A 18 18.88 -16.77 4.08
N VAL A 19 18.33 -16.33 5.20
CA VAL A 19 18.95 -15.30 6.05
C VAL A 19 19.66 -15.95 7.23
N PRO A 20 20.97 -15.79 7.34
CA PRO A 20 21.74 -16.36 8.42
C PRO A 20 21.53 -15.63 9.75
N ASN A 21 21.62 -16.39 10.84
CA ASN A 21 21.32 -15.93 12.20
C ASN A 21 22.48 -15.23 12.90
N THR A 22 23.67 -15.25 12.34
CA THR A 22 24.85 -14.61 12.92
C THR A 22 25.49 -13.63 11.94
N MET A 23 26.15 -12.59 12.47
CA MET A 23 26.82 -11.60 11.65
C MET A 23 27.99 -12.19 10.85
N ALA A 24 28.71 -13.16 11.41
CA ALA A 24 29.81 -13.82 10.73
C ALA A 24 29.35 -14.66 9.55
N THR A 25 28.29 -15.44 9.75
CA THR A 25 27.66 -16.25 8.70
C THR A 25 27.05 -15.35 7.61
N PHE A 26 26.45 -14.23 8.02
CA PHE A 26 25.87 -13.26 7.06
C PHE A 26 26.94 -12.69 6.14
N TYR A 27 28.11 -12.37 6.67
CA TYR A 27 29.22 -11.86 5.86
C TYR A 27 29.67 -12.87 4.80
N THR A 28 29.79 -14.14 5.19
CA THR A 28 30.18 -15.23 4.28
C THR A 28 29.14 -15.43 3.18
N VAL A 29 27.86 -15.36 3.53
CA VAL A 29 26.75 -15.51 2.57
C VAL A 29 26.66 -14.35 1.59
N MET A 30 26.85 -13.11 2.07
CA MET A 30 26.88 -11.94 1.20
C MET A 30 28.01 -11.99 0.18
N ASP A 31 29.16 -12.60 0.53
CA ASP A 31 30.26 -12.81 -0.40
C ASP A 31 29.99 -13.94 -1.41
N ALA A 32 29.34 -15.02 -0.94
CA ALA A 32 29.07 -16.19 -1.76
C ALA A 32 27.94 -15.95 -2.78
N ASP A 33 26.97 -15.10 -2.44
CA ASP A 33 25.77 -14.85 -3.25
C ASP A 33 25.54 -13.33 -3.44
N ALA A 34 26.54 -12.68 -4.02
CA ALA A 34 26.52 -11.25 -4.25
C ALA A 34 25.32 -10.77 -5.10
N GLU A 35 24.79 -11.61 -6.00
CA GLU A 35 23.64 -11.24 -6.84
C GLU A 35 22.38 -11.05 -6.01
N VAL A 36 22.19 -11.83 -4.95
CA VAL A 36 21.03 -11.74 -4.06
C VAL A 36 21.13 -10.52 -3.13
N TYR A 37 22.35 -10.17 -2.68
CA TYR A 37 22.55 -9.15 -1.67
C TYR A 37 23.00 -7.78 -2.22
N ASN A 38 23.34 -7.69 -3.51
CA ASN A 38 23.64 -6.42 -4.16
C ASN A 38 22.36 -5.70 -4.56
N ASN A 39 22.11 -4.57 -3.90
CA ASN A 39 20.99 -3.70 -4.26
C ASN A 39 21.53 -2.42 -4.91
N SER A 40 21.13 -2.19 -6.15
CA SER A 40 21.36 -0.92 -6.85
C SER A 40 20.07 -0.11 -6.86
N VAL A 41 20.16 1.13 -6.40
CA VAL A 41 19.05 2.08 -6.46
C VAL A 41 19.52 3.29 -7.26
N VAL A 42 18.78 3.63 -8.30
CA VAL A 42 19.01 4.86 -9.08
C VAL A 42 18.00 5.91 -8.67
N GLY A 43 18.45 7.11 -8.39
CA GLY A 43 17.60 8.23 -8.04
C GLY A 43 17.97 9.48 -8.85
N LEU A 44 17.05 10.43 -8.90
CA LEU A 44 17.21 11.70 -9.57
C LEU A 44 17.19 12.85 -8.58
N VAL A 45 18.11 13.81 -8.76
CA VAL A 45 18.02 15.14 -8.14
C VAL A 45 17.32 16.04 -9.14
N THR A 46 16.09 16.41 -8.83
CA THR A 46 15.19 17.11 -9.77
C THR A 46 15.37 18.62 -9.80
N GLU A 47 16.11 19.17 -8.84
CA GLU A 47 16.34 20.61 -8.73
C GLU A 47 17.83 20.94 -8.69
N LYS A 48 18.23 22.02 -9.36
CA LYS A 48 19.62 22.52 -9.30
C LYS A 48 19.96 22.91 -7.86
N GLY A 49 21.04 22.32 -7.32
CA GLY A 49 21.42 22.52 -5.92
C GLY A 49 20.60 21.73 -4.93
N GLY A 50 19.73 20.86 -5.41
CA GLY A 50 18.97 19.90 -4.60
C GLY A 50 19.88 18.86 -3.94
N SER A 51 19.32 18.12 -3.00
CA SER A 51 20.01 17.04 -2.27
C SER A 51 19.24 15.75 -2.36
N MET A 52 19.96 14.66 -2.39
CA MET A 52 19.40 13.30 -2.29
C MET A 52 19.75 12.74 -0.91
N ARG A 53 18.74 12.18 -0.23
CA ARG A 53 18.97 11.42 0.99
C ARG A 53 19.01 9.93 0.64
N ILE A 54 20.13 9.29 0.93
CA ILE A 54 20.33 7.86 0.73
C ILE A 54 20.37 7.20 2.11
N GLY A 55 19.63 6.11 2.27
CA GLY A 55 19.59 5.40 3.54
C GLY A 55 18.68 4.18 3.48
N ILE A 56 18.70 3.42 4.56
CA ILE A 56 17.85 2.27 4.76
C ILE A 56 16.79 2.63 5.79
N MET A 57 15.54 2.33 5.50
CA MET A 57 14.41 2.64 6.38
C MET A 57 13.62 1.36 6.68
N ALA A 58 13.43 1.07 7.97
CA ALA A 58 12.49 0.03 8.39
C ALA A 58 11.05 0.57 8.30
N LYS A 59 10.21 -0.08 7.50
CA LYS A 59 8.81 0.36 7.28
C LYS A 59 7.87 0.07 8.46
N ASP A 60 8.21 -0.88 9.33
CA ASP A 60 7.39 -1.23 10.49
C ASP A 60 8.18 -1.08 11.79
N PRO A 61 8.06 0.07 12.48
CA PRO A 61 8.74 0.29 13.75
C PRO A 61 8.09 -0.44 14.93
N THR A 62 6.91 -1.05 14.75
CA THR A 62 6.12 -1.63 15.85
C THR A 62 6.31 -3.12 16.04
N ALA A 63 6.93 -3.82 15.09
CA ALA A 63 7.20 -5.24 15.25
C ALA A 63 8.20 -5.50 16.38
N ASN A 64 7.74 -6.20 17.40
CA ASN A 64 8.57 -6.63 18.52
C ASN A 64 9.54 -7.74 18.08
N GLY A 65 10.82 -7.48 18.19
CA GLY A 65 11.87 -8.47 17.91
C GLY A 65 13.24 -7.82 17.83
N ASN A 66 14.29 -8.61 18.00
CA ASN A 66 15.65 -8.17 17.75
C ASN A 66 15.83 -7.98 16.25
N ARG A 67 15.78 -6.74 15.81
CA ARG A 67 16.02 -6.37 14.41
C ARG A 67 17.45 -5.88 14.29
N TRP A 68 18.17 -6.49 13.39
CA TRP A 68 19.49 -6.03 13.03
C TRP A 68 19.61 -6.01 11.51
N MET A 69 20.52 -5.20 11.01
CA MET A 69 20.71 -4.98 9.59
C MET A 69 22.22 -4.95 9.34
N VAL A 70 22.65 -5.67 8.33
CA VAL A 70 24.04 -5.65 7.88
C VAL A 70 24.08 -5.04 6.49
N PHE A 71 25.00 -4.12 6.30
CA PHE A 71 25.29 -3.53 5.01
C PHE A 71 26.78 -3.20 4.94
N ARG A 72 27.34 -3.28 3.74
CA ARG A 72 28.73 -2.92 3.46
C ARG A 72 28.85 -2.34 2.05
N ASP A 73 30.01 -1.77 1.76
CA ASP A 73 30.44 -1.37 0.42
C ASP A 73 29.46 -0.42 -0.29
N PHE A 74 29.01 0.63 0.43
CA PHE A 74 28.24 1.68 -0.20
C PHE A 74 29.09 2.38 -1.26
N THR A 75 28.65 2.31 -2.50
CA THR A 75 29.21 3.07 -3.61
C THR A 75 28.17 4.06 -4.13
N MET A 76 28.62 5.19 -4.61
CA MET A 76 27.79 6.16 -5.28
C MET A 76 28.46 6.58 -6.58
N GLU A 77 27.73 6.47 -7.68
CA GLU A 77 28.20 6.85 -9.00
C GLU A 77 27.29 7.93 -9.58
N TYR A 78 27.90 8.96 -10.17
CA TYR A 78 27.16 9.95 -10.94
C TYR A 78 27.10 9.50 -12.40
N LEU A 79 25.91 9.15 -12.86
CA LEU A 79 25.69 8.62 -14.21
C LEU A 79 25.54 9.70 -15.28
N GLY A 80 25.44 10.97 -14.89
CA GLY A 80 25.17 12.09 -15.81
C GLY A 80 23.73 12.55 -15.76
N ASN A 81 23.45 13.57 -16.57
CA ASN A 81 22.12 14.20 -16.64
C ASN A 81 21.61 14.31 -18.08
N ASP A 82 22.09 13.47 -18.98
CA ASP A 82 21.55 13.40 -20.34
C ASP A 82 20.28 12.54 -20.40
N ALA A 83 19.56 12.65 -21.52
CA ALA A 83 18.31 11.95 -21.71
C ALA A 83 18.46 10.41 -21.61
N ALA A 84 19.59 9.86 -22.05
CA ALA A 84 19.84 8.43 -22.03
C ALA A 84 19.92 7.86 -20.60
N ASN A 85 20.44 8.66 -19.67
CA ASN A 85 20.55 8.28 -18.25
C ASN A 85 19.30 8.62 -17.42
N VAL A 86 18.58 9.67 -17.79
CA VAL A 86 17.38 10.13 -17.05
C VAL A 86 16.13 9.35 -17.45
N SER A 87 15.93 9.06 -18.75
CA SER A 87 14.74 8.36 -19.26
C SER A 87 14.43 7.06 -18.52
N PRO A 88 15.39 6.12 -18.33
CA PRO A 88 15.07 4.84 -17.68
C PRO A 88 14.53 4.99 -16.27
N VAL A 89 14.98 6.01 -15.53
CA VAL A 89 14.53 6.25 -14.15
C VAL A 89 13.11 6.82 -14.12
N VAL A 90 12.82 7.73 -15.04
CA VAL A 90 11.47 8.31 -15.21
C VAL A 90 10.48 7.25 -15.69
N GLU A 91 10.87 6.42 -16.66
CA GLU A 91 10.07 5.30 -17.17
C GLU A 91 9.80 4.26 -16.07
N ALA A 92 10.81 3.93 -15.26
CA ALA A 92 10.64 2.99 -14.15
C ALA A 92 9.59 3.51 -13.16
N LYS A 93 9.63 4.80 -12.79
CA LYS A 93 8.63 5.42 -11.90
C LYS A 93 7.24 5.49 -12.55
N ALA A 94 7.16 5.82 -13.83
CA ALA A 94 5.90 5.81 -14.57
C ALA A 94 5.29 4.39 -14.65
N ASN A 95 6.12 3.37 -14.86
CA ASN A 95 5.69 1.97 -14.92
C ASN A 95 5.24 1.45 -13.54
N GLU A 96 5.89 1.86 -12.44
CA GLU A 96 5.41 1.60 -11.09
C GLU A 96 3.96 2.08 -10.93
N TYR A 97 3.65 3.30 -11.36
CA TYR A 97 2.31 3.85 -11.27
C TYR A 97 1.31 3.18 -12.22
N LYS A 98 1.73 2.83 -13.44
CA LYS A 98 0.90 2.07 -14.40
C LYS A 98 0.54 0.68 -13.89
N SER A 99 1.36 0.09 -13.02
CA SER A 99 1.13 -1.24 -12.44
C SER A 99 0.19 -1.24 -11.24
N ILE A 100 -0.26 -0.07 -10.76
CA ILE A 100 -1.20 0.01 -9.64
C ILE A 100 -2.60 -0.41 -10.09
N GLU A 101 -3.03 -1.58 -9.64
CA GLU A 101 -4.37 -2.13 -9.87
C GLU A 101 -5.33 -1.88 -8.70
N ASP A 102 -4.81 -1.45 -7.55
CA ASP A 102 -5.60 -1.18 -6.35
C ASP A 102 -6.70 -0.14 -6.60
N ALA A 103 -7.86 -0.35 -5.98
CA ALA A 103 -8.94 0.63 -5.99
C ALA A 103 -8.51 1.91 -5.26
N MET A 104 -8.84 3.04 -5.85
CA MET A 104 -8.58 4.37 -5.30
C MET A 104 -9.64 5.36 -5.77
N SER A 105 -9.67 6.54 -5.18
CA SER A 105 -10.54 7.61 -5.64
C SER A 105 -10.25 8.02 -7.09
N ALA A 106 -11.29 8.31 -7.85
CA ALA A 106 -11.18 8.71 -9.25
C ALA A 106 -10.36 10.01 -9.43
N ASN A 107 -10.38 10.90 -8.42
CA ASN A 107 -9.60 12.12 -8.44
C ASN A 107 -8.09 11.81 -8.39
N GLU A 108 -7.65 10.97 -7.44
CA GLU A 108 -6.24 10.60 -7.29
C GLU A 108 -5.79 9.76 -8.48
N LYS A 109 -6.65 8.89 -9.01
CA LYS A 109 -6.38 8.14 -10.25
C LYS A 109 -6.16 9.06 -11.45
N ALA A 110 -6.97 10.11 -11.57
CA ALA A 110 -6.82 11.09 -12.65
C ALA A 110 -5.51 11.89 -12.52
N LEU A 111 -5.13 12.29 -11.29
CA LEU A 111 -3.84 12.96 -11.03
C LEU A 111 -2.66 12.06 -11.37
N MET A 112 -2.70 10.81 -10.95
CA MET A 112 -1.69 9.79 -11.28
C MET A 112 -1.54 9.62 -12.78
N ASN A 113 -2.65 9.39 -13.50
CA ASN A 113 -2.63 9.20 -14.95
C ASN A 113 -2.08 10.43 -15.69
N LYS A 114 -2.41 11.63 -15.21
CA LYS A 114 -1.89 12.89 -15.76
C LYS A 114 -0.38 13.00 -15.58
N ALA A 115 0.14 12.64 -14.41
CA ALA A 115 1.57 12.69 -14.14
C ALA A 115 2.34 11.65 -14.98
N VAL A 116 1.79 10.45 -15.11
CA VAL A 116 2.34 9.40 -15.98
C VAL A 116 2.36 9.82 -17.45
N ALA A 117 1.28 10.41 -17.95
CA ALA A 117 1.23 10.90 -19.34
C ALA A 117 2.27 11.99 -19.59
N ALA A 118 2.47 12.91 -18.65
CA ALA A 118 3.50 13.93 -18.76
C ALA A 118 4.92 13.32 -18.78
N ALA A 119 5.15 12.26 -18.01
CA ALA A 119 6.42 11.53 -18.02
C ALA A 119 6.66 10.85 -19.36
N ASP A 120 5.67 10.13 -19.91
CA ASP A 120 5.76 9.48 -21.20
C ASP A 120 6.03 10.48 -22.34
N GLU A 121 5.37 11.65 -22.32
CA GLU A 121 5.58 12.71 -23.30
C GLU A 121 7.00 13.29 -23.22
N ALA A 122 7.48 13.56 -22.00
CA ALA A 122 8.83 14.10 -21.78
C ALA A 122 9.92 13.12 -22.25
N VAL A 123 9.74 11.82 -21.97
CA VAL A 123 10.65 10.76 -22.43
C VAL A 123 10.65 10.68 -23.97
N ALA A 124 9.49 10.66 -24.59
CA ALA A 124 9.37 10.62 -26.04
C ALA A 124 10.02 11.83 -26.72
N ALA A 125 9.96 13.00 -26.10
CA ALA A 125 10.60 14.22 -26.58
C ALA A 125 12.10 14.30 -26.26
N SER A 126 12.64 13.41 -25.45
CA SER A 126 14.00 13.48 -24.88
C SER A 126 14.29 14.81 -24.17
N ASP A 127 13.25 15.42 -23.57
CA ASP A 127 13.32 16.67 -22.84
C ASP A 127 13.67 16.41 -21.37
N VAL A 128 14.94 16.62 -21.03
CA VAL A 128 15.46 16.31 -19.67
C VAL A 128 14.78 17.16 -18.61
N ASP A 129 14.54 18.46 -18.85
CA ASP A 129 13.92 19.34 -17.87
C ASP A 129 12.46 18.92 -17.61
N ALA A 130 11.73 18.55 -18.67
CA ALA A 130 10.38 18.02 -18.55
C ALA A 130 10.36 16.66 -17.84
N MET A 131 11.34 15.78 -18.10
CA MET A 131 11.50 14.48 -17.41
C MET A 131 11.74 14.66 -15.92
N LEU A 132 12.65 15.54 -15.52
CA LEU A 132 12.95 15.83 -14.11
C LEU A 132 11.72 16.40 -13.39
N LYS A 133 10.99 17.29 -14.07
CA LYS A 133 9.72 17.83 -13.54
C LYS A 133 8.67 16.74 -13.38
N ALA A 134 8.46 15.90 -14.38
CA ALA A 134 7.49 14.81 -14.33
C ALA A 134 7.82 13.81 -13.21
N TYR A 135 9.09 13.48 -13.02
CA TYR A 135 9.55 12.64 -11.91
C TYR A 135 9.23 13.27 -10.55
N ALA A 136 9.51 14.56 -10.39
CA ALA A 136 9.17 15.29 -9.16
C ALA A 136 7.67 15.32 -8.88
N ASP A 137 6.86 15.58 -9.93
CA ASP A 137 5.40 15.58 -9.83
C ASP A 137 4.87 14.19 -9.41
N MET A 138 5.39 13.09 -10.00
CA MET A 138 5.05 11.72 -9.57
C MET A 138 5.49 11.44 -8.14
N ALA A 139 6.71 11.83 -7.76
CA ALA A 139 7.19 11.62 -6.39
C ALA A 139 6.33 12.35 -5.35
N ALA A 140 5.86 13.56 -5.66
CA ALA A 140 4.99 14.33 -4.78
C ALA A 140 3.57 13.73 -4.62
N LEU A 141 3.13 12.92 -5.59
CA LEU A 141 1.82 12.26 -5.51
C LEU A 141 1.85 10.96 -4.70
N GLY A 142 3.00 10.38 -4.41
CA GLY A 142 3.12 9.06 -3.80
C GLY A 142 2.29 8.91 -2.53
N ASP A 143 2.50 9.77 -1.54
CA ASP A 143 1.78 9.71 -0.26
C ASP A 143 0.25 9.88 -0.45
N THR A 144 -0.18 10.68 -1.42
CA THR A 144 -1.60 10.92 -1.70
C THR A 144 -2.24 9.68 -2.34
N ILE A 145 -1.54 9.02 -3.24
CA ILE A 145 -1.99 7.78 -3.87
C ILE A 145 -2.06 6.67 -2.84
N ASP A 146 -1.03 6.50 -2.02
CA ASP A 146 -1.00 5.50 -0.94
C ASP A 146 -2.13 5.74 0.06
N ALA A 147 -2.40 6.99 0.45
CA ALA A 147 -3.51 7.34 1.32
C ALA A 147 -4.86 6.98 0.69
N SER A 148 -5.03 7.21 -0.62
CA SER A 148 -6.24 6.84 -1.35
C SER A 148 -6.46 5.33 -1.39
N ILE A 149 -5.43 4.57 -1.74
CA ILE A 149 -5.45 3.10 -1.76
C ILE A 149 -5.81 2.55 -0.38
N ASN A 150 -5.16 3.05 0.67
CA ASN A 150 -5.42 2.62 2.05
C ASN A 150 -6.85 2.94 2.49
N ALA A 151 -7.37 4.12 2.13
CA ALA A 151 -8.75 4.50 2.41
C ALA A 151 -9.75 3.56 1.72
N TYR A 152 -9.50 3.20 0.47
CA TYR A 152 -10.37 2.27 -0.28
C TYR A 152 -10.25 0.83 0.22
N LYS A 153 -9.08 0.36 0.64
CA LYS A 153 -8.91 -0.93 1.34
C LYS A 153 -9.72 -0.96 2.64
N ALA A 154 -9.70 0.12 3.42
CA ALA A 154 -10.48 0.22 4.65
C ALA A 154 -11.99 0.28 4.37
N LEU A 155 -12.41 0.95 3.28
CA LEU A 155 -13.80 0.98 2.82
C LEU A 155 -14.27 -0.41 2.40
N GLN A 156 -13.46 -1.14 1.61
CA GLN A 156 -13.73 -2.52 1.20
C GLN A 156 -13.88 -3.44 2.42
N SER A 157 -12.98 -3.36 3.39
CA SER A 157 -13.07 -4.16 4.63
C SER A 157 -14.36 -3.90 5.42
N SER A 158 -14.82 -2.64 5.44
CA SER A 158 -16.09 -2.27 6.08
C SER A 158 -17.29 -2.82 5.31
N LEU A 159 -17.22 -2.79 3.97
CA LEU A 159 -18.24 -3.37 3.10
C LEU A 159 -18.33 -4.90 3.27
N ASP A 160 -17.19 -5.58 3.33
CA ASP A 160 -17.14 -7.03 3.54
C ASP A 160 -17.72 -7.41 4.90
N SER A 161 -17.45 -6.61 5.92
CA SER A 161 -18.04 -6.79 7.26
C SER A 161 -19.56 -6.63 7.26
N LEU A 162 -20.10 -5.71 6.45
CA LEU A 162 -21.55 -5.54 6.29
C LEU A 162 -22.16 -6.69 5.49
N LYS A 163 -21.50 -7.13 4.40
CA LYS A 163 -21.94 -8.27 3.58
C LYS A 163 -21.96 -9.59 4.36
N ALA A 164 -21.02 -9.78 5.28
CA ALA A 164 -20.91 -10.99 6.10
C ALA A 164 -21.93 -11.04 7.25
N GLU A 165 -22.63 -9.93 7.57
CA GLU A 165 -23.60 -9.91 8.66
C GLU A 165 -24.86 -10.68 8.30
N SER A 166 -25.33 -11.54 9.23
CA SER A 166 -26.55 -12.30 9.02
C SER A 166 -27.78 -11.39 9.00
N GLN A 167 -28.65 -11.63 8.03
CA GLN A 167 -29.94 -10.93 7.90
C GLN A 167 -31.11 -11.73 8.49
N ASP A 168 -30.83 -12.96 8.98
CA ASP A 168 -31.91 -13.85 9.47
C ASP A 168 -32.61 -13.26 10.70
N GLY A 169 -33.90 -13.12 10.59
CA GLY A 169 -34.76 -12.54 11.64
C GLY A 169 -34.56 -11.04 11.87
N SER A 170 -33.83 -10.35 11.02
CA SER A 170 -33.71 -8.90 11.09
C SER A 170 -34.94 -8.20 10.57
N MET A 171 -35.18 -6.96 11.00
CA MET A 171 -36.27 -6.13 10.52
C MET A 171 -36.17 -5.90 9.01
N ALA A 172 -37.27 -6.00 8.27
CA ALA A 172 -37.29 -5.85 6.81
C ALA A 172 -36.69 -4.52 6.32
N ASP A 173 -36.96 -3.43 7.03
CA ASP A 173 -36.42 -2.11 6.69
C ASP A 173 -34.90 -2.05 6.90
N ALA A 174 -34.36 -2.72 7.91
CA ALA A 174 -32.92 -2.79 8.15
C ALA A 174 -32.24 -3.61 7.07
N ILE A 175 -32.84 -4.71 6.63
CA ILE A 175 -32.38 -5.53 5.51
C ILE A 175 -32.35 -4.70 4.22
N ALA A 176 -33.44 -4.00 3.90
CA ALA A 176 -33.51 -3.17 2.71
C ALA A 176 -32.43 -2.07 2.71
N LYS A 177 -32.25 -1.40 3.84
CA LYS A 177 -31.22 -0.37 4.02
C LYS A 177 -29.80 -0.93 3.86
N ALA A 178 -29.51 -2.06 4.47
CA ALA A 178 -28.18 -2.70 4.36
C ALA A 178 -27.89 -3.10 2.91
N ASN A 179 -28.85 -3.72 2.22
CA ASN A 179 -28.68 -4.14 0.83
C ASN A 179 -28.53 -2.95 -0.13
N ALA A 180 -29.26 -1.86 0.07
CA ALA A 180 -29.10 -0.64 -0.72
C ALA A 180 -27.70 -0.03 -0.52
N LEU A 181 -27.22 0.03 0.71
CA LEU A 181 -25.90 0.55 1.03
C LEU A 181 -24.78 -0.35 0.48
N ILE A 182 -24.94 -1.67 0.53
CA ILE A 182 -24.01 -2.61 -0.10
C ILE A 182 -23.88 -2.35 -1.59
N ALA A 183 -25.00 -2.18 -2.29
CA ALA A 183 -25.01 -1.90 -3.72
C ALA A 183 -24.35 -0.55 -4.05
N GLU A 184 -24.72 0.50 -3.30
CA GLU A 184 -24.15 1.84 -3.45
C GLU A 184 -22.63 1.84 -3.25
N VAL A 185 -22.14 1.28 -2.14
CA VAL A 185 -20.72 1.30 -1.82
C VAL A 185 -19.92 0.40 -2.76
N THR A 186 -20.47 -0.74 -3.18
CA THR A 186 -19.84 -1.59 -4.20
C THR A 186 -19.59 -0.80 -5.48
N ALA A 187 -20.61 -0.14 -6.01
CA ALA A 187 -20.48 0.69 -7.21
C ALA A 187 -19.52 1.87 -7.00
N ALA A 188 -19.54 2.46 -5.81
CA ALA A 188 -18.67 3.58 -5.49
C ALA A 188 -17.18 3.18 -5.40
N ILE A 189 -16.88 1.99 -4.92
CA ILE A 189 -15.49 1.45 -4.92
C ILE A 189 -15.04 1.18 -6.36
N GLU A 190 -15.88 0.54 -7.17
CA GLU A 190 -15.57 0.25 -8.59
C GLU A 190 -15.29 1.52 -9.40
N ASN A 191 -16.06 2.57 -9.16
CA ASN A 191 -15.96 3.83 -9.89
C ASN A 191 -15.02 4.86 -9.26
N GLY A 192 -14.49 4.61 -8.06
CA GLY A 192 -13.66 5.56 -7.34
C GLY A 192 -14.40 6.83 -6.90
N SER A 193 -15.72 6.78 -6.74
CA SER A 193 -16.57 8.00 -6.60
C SER A 193 -16.62 8.58 -5.18
N ILE A 194 -16.06 7.88 -4.17
CA ILE A 194 -16.00 8.39 -2.79
C ILE A 194 -14.69 9.14 -2.60
N ALA A 195 -14.78 10.43 -2.24
CA ALA A 195 -13.60 11.20 -1.89
C ALA A 195 -12.94 10.64 -0.60
N ILE A 196 -11.63 10.71 -0.51
CA ILE A 196 -10.87 10.17 0.64
C ILE A 196 -11.41 10.71 1.97
N LEU A 197 -11.77 11.98 2.00
CA LEU A 197 -12.30 12.66 3.19
C LEU A 197 -13.68 12.14 3.61
N ASP A 198 -14.45 11.54 2.70
CA ASP A 198 -15.80 11.02 2.96
C ASP A 198 -15.80 9.55 3.38
N VAL A 199 -14.65 8.86 3.22
CA VAL A 199 -14.52 7.44 3.58
C VAL A 199 -14.88 7.16 5.04
N PRO A 200 -14.43 7.93 6.05
CA PRO A 200 -14.81 7.69 7.45
C PRO A 200 -16.32 7.79 7.70
N ALA A 201 -16.98 8.74 7.04
CA ALA A 201 -18.44 8.90 7.15
C ALA A 201 -19.17 7.69 6.54
N LYS A 202 -18.73 7.22 5.39
CA LYS A 202 -19.29 6.05 4.73
C LYS A 202 -19.05 4.75 5.51
N GLN A 203 -17.88 4.59 6.12
CA GLN A 203 -17.59 3.48 7.04
C GLN A 203 -18.52 3.49 8.27
N LYS A 204 -18.75 4.68 8.84
CA LYS A 204 -19.71 4.82 9.95
C LYS A 204 -21.12 4.42 9.53
N GLU A 205 -21.57 4.84 8.35
CA GLU A 205 -22.88 4.49 7.80
C GLU A 205 -23.05 2.96 7.65
N MET A 206 -22.03 2.28 7.10
CA MET A 206 -22.01 0.82 6.99
C MET A 206 -22.02 0.14 8.37
N LYS A 207 -21.27 0.65 9.33
CA LYS A 207 -21.25 0.14 10.71
C LYS A 207 -22.63 0.29 11.37
N ASP A 208 -23.31 1.43 11.16
CA ASP A 208 -24.63 1.69 11.73
C ASP A 208 -25.69 0.81 11.04
N ALA A 209 -25.62 0.61 9.72
CA ALA A 209 -26.49 -0.32 9.00
C ALA A 209 -26.29 -1.76 9.50
N ARG A 210 -25.04 -2.21 9.71
CA ARG A 210 -24.74 -3.52 10.28
C ARG A 210 -25.34 -3.72 11.66
N LYS A 211 -25.27 -2.71 12.53
CA LYS A 211 -25.92 -2.74 13.86
C LYS A 211 -27.44 -2.82 13.75
N GLY A 212 -28.04 -2.19 12.73
CA GLY A 212 -29.47 -2.27 12.46
C GLY A 212 -29.95 -3.70 12.21
N LEU A 213 -29.10 -4.54 11.61
CA LEU A 213 -29.40 -5.96 11.36
C LEU A 213 -29.44 -6.80 12.64
N TRP A 214 -28.94 -6.31 13.77
CA TRP A 214 -29.01 -7.04 15.05
C TRP A 214 -30.37 -6.92 15.74
N VAL A 215 -31.21 -5.98 15.31
CA VAL A 215 -32.59 -5.83 15.82
C VAL A 215 -33.46 -6.90 15.14
N ARG A 216 -34.07 -7.77 15.95
CA ARG A 216 -34.89 -8.87 15.49
C ARG A 216 -36.39 -8.53 15.57
N GLU A 217 -37.17 -9.06 14.63
CA GLU A 217 -38.60 -9.03 14.76
C GLU A 217 -39.04 -10.00 15.85
N GLY A 218 -39.94 -9.53 16.75
CA GLY A 218 -40.66 -10.40 17.67
C GLY A 218 -41.79 -11.11 16.94
N SER A 219 -42.19 -12.29 17.42
CA SER A 219 -43.40 -12.96 16.96
C SER A 219 -44.36 -13.13 18.14
N ASP A 220 -45.67 -13.18 17.82
CA ASP A 220 -46.72 -13.42 18.83
C ASP A 220 -46.57 -14.78 19.53
N ALA A 221 -45.91 -15.74 18.87
CA ALA A 221 -45.63 -17.08 19.40
C ALA A 221 -44.36 -17.16 20.28
N ALA A 222 -43.44 -16.22 20.07
CA ALA A 222 -42.24 -16.11 20.86
C ALA A 222 -41.87 -14.62 20.97
N PRO A 223 -42.36 -13.91 22.01
CA PRO A 223 -41.96 -12.54 22.24
C PRO A 223 -40.43 -12.48 22.41
N ALA A 224 -39.79 -11.56 21.66
CA ALA A 224 -38.32 -11.45 21.67
C ALA A 224 -37.83 -11.10 23.07
N ASP A 225 -37.02 -11.99 23.64
CA ASP A 225 -36.24 -11.68 24.83
C ASP A 225 -35.07 -10.76 24.37
N TYR A 226 -35.24 -9.47 24.66
CA TYR A 226 -34.19 -8.49 24.40
C TYR A 226 -33.05 -8.64 25.40
N THR A 227 -32.03 -9.41 25.08
CA THR A 227 -30.78 -9.37 25.82
C THR A 227 -29.94 -8.26 25.24
N ILE A 228 -29.83 -7.13 25.95
CA ILE A 228 -28.95 -6.03 25.57
C ILE A 228 -27.54 -6.41 26.01
N TRP A 229 -26.68 -6.75 25.06
CA TRP A 229 -25.25 -6.88 25.29
C TRP A 229 -24.61 -5.51 25.14
N ILE A 230 -24.21 -4.91 26.27
CA ILE A 230 -23.38 -3.71 26.28
C ILE A 230 -21.95 -4.19 26.32
N GLN A 231 -21.24 -4.06 25.20
CA GLN A 231 -19.79 -4.17 25.18
C GLN A 231 -19.20 -2.80 25.47
N ASN A 232 -18.47 -2.69 26.59
CA ASN A 232 -17.65 -1.53 26.95
C ASN A 232 -16.37 -1.50 26.11
#